data_2936d8950dea1fc13d4341c6d717bd04
#
_entry.id   2936d8950dea1fc13d4341c6d717bd04
#
_cell.length_a   1.000
_cell.length_b   1.000
_cell.length_c   1.000
_cell.angle_alpha   90.00
_cell.angle_beta   90.00
_cell.angle_gamma   90.00
#
_symmetry.space_group_name_H-M   'P 1'
#
loop_
_entity.id
_entity.type
_entity.pdbx_description
1 polymer ?
#
loop_
_entity_poly.entity_id
_entity_poly.type
_entity_poly.pdbx_seq_one_letter_code
_entity_poly.pdbx_strand_id
1 'polypeptide(L)'
;MFEETYTVREAAVQDETEIAGLVVEGFIDKFRPIFGRGIDRSVWIMEKWVRLEHSVGGVRSIVVEISATGEIAASVGVRIGESDDDALSGGLWEALRNSLGFLRASWAATLLSYPRYGASSSEAYVERLVVSPAHRNMGMARALLDASEDLARETGKATIGLHVSGGNIPALRLYESYGYEEVAQQRSMLTGYFLGIRKWLYLRKEI
;
A
#
# COMPACT_ATOMS: atom_id res chain seq x y z
N MET A 1 -27.58 -1.93 -17.27
CA MET A 1 -26.26 -2.11 -16.61
C MET A 1 -26.36 -1.25 -15.37
N PHE A 2 -26.57 -1.86 -14.21
CA PHE A 2 -26.64 -1.10 -12.95
C PHE A 2 -25.22 -0.62 -12.68
N GLU A 3 -24.99 0.68 -12.61
CA GLU A 3 -23.75 1.26 -12.13
C GLU A 3 -23.64 0.86 -10.66
N GLU A 4 -22.63 0.09 -10.34
CA GLU A 4 -22.36 -0.35 -8.97
C GLU A 4 -21.96 0.89 -8.17
N THR A 5 -22.86 1.31 -7.28
CA THR A 5 -22.65 2.51 -6.47
C THR A 5 -21.67 2.15 -5.33
N TYR A 6 -20.66 2.98 -5.13
CA TYR A 6 -19.70 2.81 -4.04
C TYR A 6 -19.55 4.10 -3.24
N THR A 7 -19.08 3.96 -2.01
CA THR A 7 -18.72 5.08 -1.13
C THR A 7 -17.24 5.04 -0.80
N VAL A 8 -16.63 6.23 -0.70
CA VAL A 8 -15.24 6.40 -0.23
C VAL A 8 -15.30 6.90 1.21
N ARG A 9 -14.63 6.22 2.12
CA ARG A 9 -14.60 6.58 3.54
C ARG A 9 -13.26 6.22 4.18
N GLU A 10 -12.99 6.80 5.33
CA GLU A 10 -11.90 6.33 6.18
C GLU A 10 -12.18 4.90 6.67
N ALA A 11 -11.13 4.09 6.75
CA ALA A 11 -11.24 2.73 7.23
C ALA A 11 -11.51 2.69 8.74
N ALA A 12 -12.37 1.78 9.15
CA ALA A 12 -12.60 1.45 10.56
C ALA A 12 -11.82 0.19 10.96
N VAL A 13 -11.68 -0.06 12.26
CA VAL A 13 -10.98 -1.24 12.80
C VAL A 13 -11.51 -2.56 12.23
N GLN A 14 -12.80 -2.64 11.97
CA GLN A 14 -13.44 -3.82 11.39
C GLN A 14 -13.01 -4.12 9.95
N ASP A 15 -12.49 -3.14 9.22
CA ASP A 15 -12.05 -3.30 7.82
C ASP A 15 -10.64 -3.89 7.70
N GLU A 16 -9.89 -3.99 8.81
CA GLU A 16 -8.47 -4.39 8.80
C GLU A 16 -8.22 -5.73 8.12
N THR A 17 -9.07 -6.70 8.37
CA THR A 17 -8.94 -8.06 7.78
C THR A 17 -9.20 -8.03 6.27
N GLU A 18 -10.22 -7.29 5.81
CA GLU A 18 -10.54 -7.16 4.39
C GLU A 18 -9.43 -6.38 3.66
N ILE A 19 -8.96 -5.27 4.24
CA ILE A 19 -7.80 -4.51 3.73
C ILE A 19 -6.58 -5.42 3.56
N ALA A 20 -6.27 -6.23 4.58
CA ALA A 20 -5.14 -7.15 4.53
C ALA A 20 -5.27 -8.18 3.38
N GLY A 21 -6.46 -8.73 3.21
CA GLY A 21 -6.77 -9.64 2.10
C GLY A 21 -6.56 -8.98 0.73
N LEU A 22 -7.13 -7.78 0.55
CA LEU A 22 -6.97 -6.98 -0.68
C LEU A 22 -5.51 -6.65 -0.98
N VAL A 23 -4.73 -6.26 0.02
CA VAL A 23 -3.30 -5.93 -0.14
C VAL A 23 -2.53 -7.17 -0.60
N VAL A 24 -2.75 -8.33 0.03
CA VAL A 24 -2.09 -9.57 -0.37
C VAL A 24 -2.49 -9.99 -1.79
N GLU A 25 -3.76 -9.88 -2.15
CA GLU A 25 -4.26 -10.18 -3.49
C GLU A 25 -3.67 -9.22 -4.53
N GLY A 26 -3.72 -7.93 -4.26
CA GLY A 26 -3.25 -6.89 -5.17
C GLY A 26 -1.74 -6.88 -5.39
N PHE A 27 -0.97 -7.34 -4.41
CA PHE A 27 0.49 -7.46 -4.48
C PHE A 27 0.95 -8.93 -4.46
N ILE A 28 0.15 -9.84 -4.99
CA ILE A 28 0.42 -11.29 -4.97
C ILE A 28 1.80 -11.62 -5.54
N ASP A 29 2.26 -10.87 -6.54
CA ASP A 29 3.58 -11.04 -7.16
C ASP A 29 4.74 -10.74 -6.19
N LYS A 30 4.50 -9.90 -5.17
CA LYS A 30 5.46 -9.68 -4.07
C LYS A 30 5.35 -10.78 -3.00
N PHE A 31 4.15 -11.17 -2.63
CA PHE A 31 3.93 -12.08 -1.52
C PHE A 31 4.23 -13.54 -1.88
N ARG A 32 3.85 -13.99 -3.08
CA ARG A 32 4.05 -15.38 -3.51
C ARG A 32 5.52 -15.84 -3.49
N PRO A 33 6.51 -15.07 -3.97
CA PRO A 33 7.92 -15.45 -3.86
C PRO A 33 8.42 -15.59 -2.42
N ILE A 34 7.88 -14.80 -1.50
CA ILE A 34 8.27 -14.77 -0.09
C ILE A 34 7.63 -15.93 0.68
N PHE A 35 6.33 -16.13 0.52
CA PHE A 35 5.53 -17.04 1.33
C PHE A 35 5.26 -18.40 0.67
N GLY A 36 5.35 -18.49 -0.66
CA GLY A 36 5.14 -19.74 -1.41
C GLY A 36 3.77 -20.35 -1.12
N ARG A 37 3.76 -21.62 -0.71
CA ARG A 37 2.53 -22.34 -0.35
C ARG A 37 1.86 -21.82 0.94
N GLY A 38 2.55 -21.01 1.72
CA GLY A 38 2.03 -20.41 2.95
C GLY A 38 1.46 -19.02 2.74
N ILE A 39 0.88 -18.72 1.59
CA ILE A 39 0.34 -17.39 1.25
C ILE A 39 -0.72 -16.90 2.25
N ASP A 40 -1.51 -17.79 2.84
CA ASP A 40 -2.49 -17.44 3.87
C ASP A 40 -1.87 -16.77 5.10
N ARG A 41 -0.59 -17.11 5.40
CA ARG A 41 0.17 -16.45 6.48
C ARG A 41 0.47 -14.99 6.16
N SER A 42 0.56 -14.62 4.88
CA SER A 42 0.79 -13.23 4.49
C SER A 42 -0.42 -12.36 4.79
N VAL A 43 -1.64 -12.88 4.70
CA VAL A 43 -2.87 -12.16 5.10
C VAL A 43 -2.83 -11.85 6.59
N TRP A 44 -2.52 -12.85 7.43
CA TRP A 44 -2.40 -12.63 8.87
C TRP A 44 -1.29 -11.62 9.24
N ILE A 45 -0.13 -11.68 8.57
CA ILE A 45 0.97 -10.72 8.80
C ILE A 45 0.54 -9.32 8.35
N MET A 46 -0.14 -9.21 7.21
CA MET A 46 -0.64 -7.92 6.71
C MET A 46 -1.74 -7.34 7.61
N GLU A 47 -2.63 -8.18 8.16
CA GLU A 47 -3.61 -7.74 9.15
C GLU A 47 -2.93 -7.16 10.40
N LYS A 48 -1.89 -7.83 10.91
CA LYS A 48 -1.08 -7.30 12.01
C LYS A 48 -0.43 -5.97 11.65
N TRP A 49 0.06 -5.83 10.42
CA TRP A 49 0.65 -4.58 9.94
C TRP A 49 -0.38 -3.44 9.89
N VAL A 50 -1.54 -3.65 9.26
CA VAL A 50 -2.63 -2.65 9.16
C VAL A 50 -3.09 -2.23 10.55
N ARG A 51 -3.25 -3.20 11.48
CA ARG A 51 -3.60 -2.92 12.87
C ARG A 51 -2.55 -2.08 13.60
N LEU A 52 -1.27 -2.36 13.38
CA LEU A 52 -0.18 -1.57 13.94
C LEU A 52 -0.20 -0.14 13.39
N GLU A 53 -0.37 0.05 12.07
CA GLU A 53 -0.49 1.38 11.47
C GLU A 53 -1.62 2.19 12.14
N HIS A 54 -2.78 1.60 12.37
CA HIS A 54 -3.89 2.26 13.09
C HIS A 54 -3.53 2.61 14.53
N SER A 55 -2.77 1.75 15.22
CA SER A 55 -2.45 1.93 16.65
C SER A 55 -1.34 2.96 16.91
N VAL A 56 -0.32 3.04 16.02
CA VAL A 56 0.81 3.96 16.19
C VAL A 56 0.60 5.31 15.52
N GLY A 57 -0.44 5.46 14.70
CA GLY A 57 -0.76 6.69 13.98
C GLY A 57 0.20 6.97 12.81
N GLY A 58 0.08 8.15 12.23
CA GLY A 58 0.89 8.60 11.09
C GLY A 58 0.43 8.10 9.73
N VAL A 59 -0.23 6.95 9.65
CA VAL A 59 -0.85 6.41 8.43
C VAL A 59 -2.36 6.34 8.60
N ARG A 60 -3.10 6.89 7.64
CA ARG A 60 -4.56 6.75 7.57
C ARG A 60 -4.94 5.87 6.39
N SER A 61 -5.84 4.94 6.61
CA SER A 61 -6.37 4.07 5.56
C SER A 61 -7.72 4.59 5.07
N ILE A 62 -7.88 4.67 3.75
CA ILE A 62 -9.13 5.02 3.08
C ILE A 62 -9.58 3.81 2.27
N VAL A 63 -10.87 3.54 2.27
CA VAL A 63 -11.47 2.39 1.58
C VAL A 63 -12.58 2.83 0.63
N VAL A 64 -12.80 1.99 -0.39
CA VAL A 64 -13.98 2.04 -1.25
C VAL A 64 -14.85 0.86 -0.89
N GLU A 65 -16.05 1.14 -0.41
CA GLU A 65 -17.06 0.18 -0.01
C GLU A 65 -18.18 0.11 -1.05
N ILE A 66 -18.53 -1.08 -1.48
CA ILE A 66 -19.67 -1.33 -2.38
C ILE A 66 -20.96 -1.16 -1.60
N SER A 67 -21.77 -0.18 -1.97
CA SER A 67 -22.98 0.20 -1.23
C SER A 67 -24.02 -0.92 -1.09
N ALA A 68 -24.06 -1.84 -2.05
CA ALA A 68 -25.04 -2.93 -2.07
C ALA A 68 -24.66 -4.10 -1.11
N THR A 69 -23.38 -4.35 -0.91
CA THR A 69 -22.88 -5.54 -0.17
C THR A 69 -22.13 -5.19 1.09
N GLY A 70 -21.61 -3.96 1.23
CA GLY A 70 -20.69 -3.56 2.28
C GLY A 70 -19.25 -4.09 2.07
N GLU A 71 -18.96 -4.74 0.94
CA GLU A 71 -17.64 -5.27 0.60
C GLU A 71 -16.63 -4.15 0.39
N ILE A 72 -15.41 -4.30 0.92
CA ILE A 72 -14.30 -3.39 0.64
C ILE A 72 -13.63 -3.79 -0.68
N ALA A 73 -13.90 -3.02 -1.73
CA ALA A 73 -13.42 -3.30 -3.09
C ALA A 73 -12.03 -2.69 -3.38
N ALA A 74 -11.65 -1.65 -2.64
CA ALA A 74 -10.35 -0.99 -2.80
C ALA A 74 -9.88 -0.33 -1.51
N SER A 75 -8.57 -0.13 -1.38
CA SER A 75 -7.97 0.54 -0.23
C SER A 75 -6.70 1.30 -0.61
N VAL A 76 -6.45 2.39 0.11
CA VAL A 76 -5.18 3.12 0.09
C VAL A 76 -4.74 3.43 1.51
N GLY A 77 -3.44 3.28 1.80
CA GLY A 77 -2.81 3.79 3.01
C GLY A 77 -2.04 5.05 2.69
N VAL A 78 -2.26 6.13 3.45
CA VAL A 78 -1.60 7.42 3.25
C VAL A 78 -0.90 7.82 4.54
N ARG A 79 0.41 7.95 4.47
CA ARG A 79 1.22 8.49 5.56
C ARG A 79 1.17 10.02 5.52
N ILE A 80 0.69 10.62 6.60
CA ILE A 80 0.51 12.07 6.73
C ILE A 80 1.23 12.67 7.94
N GLY A 81 1.81 11.84 8.80
CA GLY A 81 2.47 12.27 10.01
C GLY A 81 3.65 11.39 10.38
N GLU A 82 4.28 11.76 11.47
CA GLU A 82 5.26 10.89 12.13
C GLU A 82 4.56 9.65 12.65
N SER A 83 5.14 8.50 12.41
CA SER A 83 4.74 7.21 12.97
C SER A 83 5.88 6.68 13.82
N ASP A 84 5.56 5.85 14.78
CA ASP A 84 6.58 5.10 15.51
C ASP A 84 7.10 3.97 14.61
N ASP A 85 8.06 4.33 13.73
CA ASP A 85 8.64 3.40 12.76
C ASP A 85 9.39 2.25 13.44
N ASP A 86 9.89 2.44 14.67
CA ASP A 86 10.51 1.39 15.46
C ASP A 86 9.45 0.39 15.96
N ALA A 87 8.31 0.86 16.43
CA ALA A 87 7.19 0.00 16.81
C ALA A 87 6.62 -0.75 15.61
N LEU A 88 6.46 -0.08 14.46
CA LEU A 88 6.01 -0.71 13.21
C LEU A 88 6.97 -1.79 12.72
N SER A 89 8.26 -1.46 12.62
CA SER A 89 9.27 -2.41 12.14
C SER A 89 9.47 -3.56 13.11
N GLY A 90 9.45 -3.28 14.42
CA GLY A 90 9.53 -4.28 15.49
C GLY A 90 8.34 -5.25 15.47
N GLY A 91 7.13 -4.73 15.34
CA GLY A 91 5.91 -5.55 15.27
C GLY A 91 5.84 -6.39 14.00
N LEU A 92 6.24 -5.83 12.85
CA LEU A 92 6.35 -6.60 11.60
C LEU A 92 7.42 -7.70 11.73
N TRP A 93 8.58 -7.38 12.30
CA TRP A 93 9.63 -8.36 12.53
C TRP A 93 9.16 -9.52 13.42
N GLU A 94 8.47 -9.21 14.50
CA GLU A 94 7.91 -10.22 15.39
C GLU A 94 6.90 -11.14 14.67
N ALA A 95 5.98 -10.55 13.91
CA ALA A 95 5.00 -11.30 13.12
C ALA A 95 5.66 -12.22 12.09
N LEU A 96 6.66 -11.71 11.37
CA LEU A 96 7.43 -12.50 10.39
C LEU A 96 8.20 -13.62 11.07
N ARG A 97 8.91 -13.33 12.17
CA ARG A 97 9.71 -14.32 12.91
C ARG A 97 8.86 -15.45 13.47
N ASN A 98 7.72 -15.11 14.05
CA ASN A 98 6.80 -16.09 14.63
C ASN A 98 6.14 -16.97 13.56
N SER A 99 5.92 -16.42 12.36
CA SER A 99 5.28 -17.14 11.25
C SER A 99 6.27 -17.97 10.40
N LEU A 100 7.49 -17.47 10.17
CA LEU A 100 8.44 -18.03 9.19
C LEU A 100 9.71 -18.59 9.82
N GLY A 101 9.99 -18.30 11.10
CA GLY A 101 11.27 -18.53 11.75
C GLY A 101 12.34 -17.51 11.33
N PHE A 102 13.45 -17.46 12.05
CA PHE A 102 14.45 -16.36 11.97
C PHE A 102 15.02 -16.14 10.56
N LEU A 103 15.52 -17.18 9.88
CA LEU A 103 16.18 -17.03 8.57
C LEU A 103 15.23 -16.55 7.47
N ARG A 104 14.04 -17.14 7.40
CA ARG A 104 13.04 -16.75 6.40
C ARG A 104 12.42 -15.40 6.72
N ALA A 105 12.26 -15.05 8.00
CA ALA A 105 11.80 -13.73 8.43
C ALA A 105 12.80 -12.64 8.03
N SER A 106 14.10 -12.84 8.25
CA SER A 106 15.14 -11.88 7.82
C SER A 106 15.11 -11.66 6.31
N TRP A 107 14.94 -12.72 5.56
CA TRP A 107 14.79 -12.68 4.10
C TRP A 107 13.53 -11.91 3.69
N ALA A 108 12.38 -12.26 4.26
CA ALA A 108 11.10 -11.59 3.99
C ALA A 108 11.16 -10.09 4.33
N ALA A 109 11.67 -9.74 5.51
CA ALA A 109 11.84 -8.36 5.94
C ALA A 109 12.73 -7.55 4.97
N THR A 110 13.84 -8.15 4.49
CA THR A 110 14.71 -7.51 3.50
C THR A 110 13.98 -7.23 2.17
N LEU A 111 13.19 -8.16 1.67
CA LEU A 111 12.44 -7.96 0.43
C LEU A 111 11.28 -6.98 0.59
N LEU A 112 10.57 -7.03 1.72
CA LEU A 112 9.45 -6.15 2.01
C LEU A 112 9.89 -4.72 2.33
N SER A 113 11.15 -4.49 2.72
CA SER A 113 11.70 -3.15 2.95
C SER A 113 11.95 -2.33 1.68
N TYR A 114 11.70 -2.89 0.51
CA TYR A 114 11.80 -2.16 -0.75
C TYR A 114 10.41 -1.75 -1.28
N PRO A 115 10.31 -0.55 -1.90
CA PRO A 115 11.35 0.49 -2.04
C PRO A 115 11.63 1.21 -0.72
N ARG A 116 12.85 1.71 -0.55
CA ARG A 116 13.21 2.50 0.62
C ARG A 116 12.76 3.95 0.42
N TYR A 117 12.07 4.47 1.40
CA TYR A 117 11.58 5.83 1.40
C TYR A 117 11.87 6.51 2.75
N GLY A 118 12.26 7.76 2.71
CA GLY A 118 12.36 8.64 3.88
C GLY A 118 11.37 9.78 3.70
N ALA A 119 10.30 9.78 4.49
CA ALA A 119 9.28 10.82 4.41
C ALA A 119 9.83 12.18 4.83
N SER A 120 9.53 13.23 4.04
CA SER A 120 9.65 14.61 4.49
C SER A 120 8.41 14.96 5.32
N SER A 121 8.57 15.80 6.35
CA SER A 121 7.44 16.26 7.17
C SER A 121 6.39 17.05 6.37
N SER A 122 6.79 17.65 5.26
CA SER A 122 5.92 18.42 4.35
C SER A 122 5.26 17.57 3.26
N GLU A 123 5.52 16.28 3.22
CA GLU A 123 5.04 15.36 2.20
C GLU A 123 4.08 14.32 2.77
N ALA A 124 2.96 14.08 2.07
CA ALA A 124 2.15 12.89 2.25
C ALA A 124 2.72 11.76 1.38
N TYR A 125 2.60 10.53 1.84
CA TYR A 125 3.11 9.40 1.08
C TYR A 125 2.09 8.26 0.98
N VAL A 126 1.80 7.82 -0.25
CA VAL A 126 0.93 6.68 -0.52
C VAL A 126 1.72 5.39 -0.33
N GLU A 127 1.45 4.71 0.78
CA GLU A 127 2.12 3.45 1.15
C GLU A 127 1.71 2.30 0.25
N ARG A 128 0.42 2.21 -0.02
CA ARG A 128 -0.20 1.16 -0.82
C ARG A 128 -1.52 1.66 -1.41
N LEU A 129 -1.76 1.37 -2.65
CA LEU A 129 -3.05 1.55 -3.31
C LEU A 129 -3.40 0.24 -4.00
N VAL A 130 -4.55 -0.30 -3.71
CA VAL A 130 -5.00 -1.59 -4.23
C VAL A 130 -6.48 -1.53 -4.59
N VAL A 131 -6.83 -2.17 -5.71
CA VAL A 131 -8.22 -2.40 -6.14
C VAL A 131 -8.39 -3.88 -6.42
N SER A 132 -9.41 -4.49 -5.85
CA SER A 132 -9.78 -5.89 -6.10
C SER A 132 -9.84 -6.16 -7.61
N PRO A 133 -9.29 -7.27 -8.10
CA PRO A 133 -9.34 -7.62 -9.51
C PRO A 133 -10.75 -7.59 -10.11
N ALA A 134 -11.78 -7.94 -9.32
CA ALA A 134 -13.17 -7.94 -9.75
C ALA A 134 -13.72 -6.52 -10.02
N HIS A 135 -13.16 -5.49 -9.37
CA HIS A 135 -13.66 -4.11 -9.43
C HIS A 135 -12.70 -3.15 -10.14
N ARG A 136 -11.73 -3.68 -10.91
CA ARG A 136 -10.83 -2.83 -11.71
C ARG A 136 -11.57 -2.14 -12.86
N ASN A 137 -11.00 -1.00 -13.29
CA ASN A 137 -11.54 -0.14 -14.37
C ASN A 137 -12.90 0.52 -14.05
N MET A 138 -13.33 0.53 -12.80
CA MET A 138 -14.55 1.18 -12.31
C MET A 138 -14.30 2.54 -11.65
N GLY A 139 -13.13 3.14 -11.85
CA GLY A 139 -12.79 4.47 -11.32
C GLY A 139 -12.30 4.49 -9.85
N MET A 140 -12.36 3.37 -9.12
CA MET A 140 -12.06 3.32 -7.68
C MET A 140 -10.63 3.78 -7.32
N ALA A 141 -9.62 3.43 -8.16
CA ALA A 141 -8.25 3.91 -7.93
C ALA A 141 -8.16 5.45 -8.05
N ARG A 142 -8.96 6.05 -8.95
CA ARG A 142 -9.06 7.51 -9.09
C ARG A 142 -9.69 8.13 -7.84
N ALA A 143 -10.81 7.59 -7.40
CA ALA A 143 -11.50 8.05 -6.19
C ALA A 143 -10.61 7.97 -4.93
N LEU A 144 -9.77 6.92 -4.82
CA LEU A 144 -8.79 6.80 -3.74
C LEU A 144 -7.65 7.83 -3.86
N LEU A 145 -7.19 8.16 -5.07
CA LEU A 145 -6.19 9.20 -5.27
C LEU A 145 -6.75 10.58 -4.91
N ASP A 146 -7.98 10.89 -5.36
CA ASP A 146 -8.67 12.14 -5.01
C ASP A 146 -8.77 12.30 -3.48
N ALA A 147 -9.26 11.26 -2.78
CA ALA A 147 -9.36 11.27 -1.33
C ALA A 147 -7.99 11.35 -0.62
N SER A 148 -6.94 10.76 -1.21
CA SER A 148 -5.58 10.86 -0.67
C SER A 148 -5.01 12.27 -0.80
N GLU A 149 -5.26 12.94 -1.91
CA GLU A 149 -4.84 14.32 -2.14
C GLU A 149 -5.61 15.29 -1.23
N ASP A 150 -6.92 15.07 -1.05
CA ASP A 150 -7.73 15.87 -0.14
C ASP A 150 -7.24 15.72 1.31
N LEU A 151 -7.00 14.50 1.77
CA LEU A 151 -6.42 14.24 3.08
C LEU A 151 -5.05 14.92 3.26
N ALA A 152 -4.20 14.88 2.23
CA ALA A 152 -2.90 15.54 2.27
C ALA A 152 -3.03 17.07 2.38
N ARG A 153 -3.96 17.69 1.64
CA ARG A 153 -4.26 19.14 1.75
C ARG A 153 -4.81 19.49 3.13
N GLU A 154 -5.76 18.72 3.64
CA GLU A 154 -6.36 18.92 4.97
C GLU A 154 -5.33 18.86 6.09
N THR A 155 -4.29 18.04 5.92
CA THR A 155 -3.18 17.88 6.88
C THR A 155 -2.01 18.82 6.63
N GLY A 156 -2.16 19.79 5.71
CA GLY A 156 -1.18 20.85 5.44
C GLY A 156 0.08 20.36 4.72
N LYS A 157 -0.03 19.28 3.95
CA LYS A 157 1.09 18.79 3.13
C LYS A 157 1.19 19.60 1.84
N ALA A 158 2.42 19.85 1.40
CA ALA A 158 2.69 20.57 0.16
C ALA A 158 2.79 19.63 -1.05
N THR A 159 3.14 18.38 -0.80
CA THR A 159 3.35 17.37 -1.85
C THR A 159 2.81 16.02 -1.42
N ILE A 160 2.51 15.18 -2.41
CA ILE A 160 2.16 13.77 -2.21
C ILE A 160 3.04 12.90 -3.12
N GLY A 161 3.63 11.86 -2.54
CA GLY A 161 4.55 10.96 -3.24
C GLY A 161 4.15 9.50 -3.14
N LEU A 162 4.69 8.68 -4.03
CA LEU A 162 4.50 7.23 -4.03
C LEU A 162 5.62 6.50 -4.76
N HIS A 163 5.78 5.22 -4.47
CA HIS A 163 6.63 4.36 -5.30
C HIS A 163 5.80 3.39 -6.13
N VAL A 164 6.23 3.19 -7.36
CA VAL A 164 5.62 2.23 -8.28
C VAL A 164 6.69 1.37 -8.96
N SER A 165 6.38 0.10 -9.21
CA SER A 165 7.22 -0.76 -10.05
C SER A 165 7.29 -0.22 -11.47
N GLY A 166 8.49 -0.10 -12.03
CA GLY A 166 8.68 0.36 -13.41
C GLY A 166 8.05 -0.54 -14.48
N GLY A 167 7.62 -1.76 -14.11
CA GLY A 167 6.87 -2.67 -14.98
C GLY A 167 5.34 -2.54 -14.86
N ASN A 168 4.84 -1.78 -13.89
CA ASN A 168 3.38 -1.59 -13.70
C ASN A 168 2.86 -0.46 -14.58
N ILE A 169 2.79 -0.71 -15.88
CA ILE A 169 2.39 0.27 -16.90
C ILE A 169 0.98 0.85 -16.63
N PRO A 170 -0.05 0.06 -16.24
CA PRO A 170 -1.36 0.61 -15.93
C PRO A 170 -1.32 1.65 -14.80
N ALA A 171 -0.59 1.35 -13.71
CA ALA A 171 -0.45 2.28 -12.58
C ALA A 171 0.34 3.55 -12.96
N LEU A 172 1.41 3.40 -13.75
CA LEU A 172 2.19 4.54 -14.26
C LEU A 172 1.30 5.50 -15.05
N ARG A 173 0.52 5.00 -16.00
CA ARG A 173 -0.41 5.81 -16.80
C ARG A 173 -1.46 6.50 -15.93
N LEU A 174 -1.94 5.83 -14.88
CA LEU A 174 -2.87 6.42 -13.94
C LEU A 174 -2.22 7.61 -13.23
N TYR A 175 -1.06 7.42 -12.61
CA TYR A 175 -0.37 8.46 -11.86
C TYR A 175 0.04 9.64 -12.75
N GLU A 176 0.57 9.38 -13.95
CA GLU A 176 0.88 10.42 -14.94
C GLU A 176 -0.37 11.24 -15.31
N SER A 177 -1.53 10.58 -15.50
CA SER A 177 -2.80 11.26 -15.78
C SER A 177 -3.31 12.13 -14.62
N TYR A 178 -2.79 11.90 -13.41
CA TYR A 178 -3.06 12.68 -12.20
C TYR A 178 -2.02 13.79 -11.94
N GLY A 179 -1.03 13.92 -12.83
CA GLY A 179 0.02 14.94 -12.69
C GLY A 179 1.16 14.56 -11.76
N TYR A 180 1.31 13.26 -11.44
CA TYR A 180 2.52 12.80 -10.75
C TYR A 180 3.69 12.72 -11.72
N GLU A 181 4.84 13.22 -11.28
CA GLU A 181 6.08 13.25 -12.07
C GLU A 181 7.16 12.34 -11.45
N GLU A 182 7.99 11.72 -12.29
CA GLU A 182 9.13 10.93 -11.83
C GLU A 182 10.20 11.84 -11.25
N VAL A 183 10.49 11.69 -9.96
CA VAL A 183 11.52 12.48 -9.24
C VAL A 183 12.79 11.67 -9.06
N ALA A 184 12.67 10.37 -8.81
CA ALA A 184 13.80 9.48 -8.58
C ALA A 184 13.50 8.04 -9.00
N GLN A 185 14.57 7.26 -9.15
CA GLN A 185 14.46 5.82 -9.38
C GLN A 185 15.43 5.05 -8.49
N GLN A 186 14.99 3.90 -8.03
CA GLN A 186 15.82 2.95 -7.30
C GLN A 186 15.92 1.65 -8.10
N ARG A 187 17.13 1.13 -8.26
CA ARG A 187 17.37 -0.17 -8.88
C ARG A 187 17.81 -1.16 -7.81
N SER A 188 17.23 -2.34 -7.84
CA SER A 188 17.58 -3.41 -6.92
C SER A 188 17.75 -4.73 -7.67
N MET A 189 18.94 -5.29 -7.61
CA MET A 189 19.19 -6.64 -8.13
C MET A 189 18.45 -7.69 -7.32
N LEU A 190 18.31 -7.47 -6.02
CA LEU A 190 17.65 -8.38 -5.10
C LEU A 190 16.16 -8.52 -5.46
N THR A 191 15.42 -7.40 -5.50
CA THR A 191 14.00 -7.43 -5.88
C THR A 191 13.82 -7.82 -7.35
N GLY A 192 14.82 -7.53 -8.21
CA GLY A 192 14.84 -7.97 -9.60
C GLY A 192 14.89 -9.49 -9.75
N TYR A 193 15.72 -10.16 -8.95
CA TYR A 193 15.88 -11.61 -9.00
C TYR A 193 14.68 -12.34 -8.34
N PHE A 194 14.25 -11.90 -7.16
CA PHE A 194 13.24 -12.62 -6.37
C PHE A 194 11.80 -12.21 -6.65
N LEU A 195 11.55 -10.93 -6.98
CA LEU A 195 10.22 -10.39 -7.21
C LEU A 195 9.96 -10.00 -8.68
N GLY A 196 10.97 -10.13 -9.55
CA GLY A 196 10.87 -9.64 -10.93
C GLY A 196 10.89 -8.11 -11.05
N ILE A 197 11.05 -7.37 -9.95
CA ILE A 197 11.00 -5.90 -9.92
C ILE A 197 12.41 -5.34 -9.85
N ARG A 198 12.98 -4.97 -11.00
CA ARG A 198 14.33 -4.42 -11.10
C ARG A 198 14.42 -2.92 -10.84
N LYS A 199 13.33 -2.20 -11.09
CA LYS A 199 13.27 -0.74 -11.05
C LYS A 199 12.02 -0.32 -10.27
N TRP A 200 12.22 0.60 -9.33
CA TRP A 200 11.19 1.30 -8.60
C TRP A 200 11.29 2.78 -8.98
N LEU A 201 10.16 3.38 -9.31
CA LEU A 201 10.04 4.81 -9.61
C LEU A 201 9.43 5.49 -8.42
N TYR A 202 10.04 6.59 -8.00
CA TYR A 202 9.45 7.50 -7.05
C TYR A 202 8.78 8.63 -7.84
N LEU A 203 7.47 8.71 -7.68
CA LEU A 203 6.64 9.72 -8.30
C LEU A 203 6.14 10.69 -7.25
N ARG A 204 6.06 11.98 -7.58
CA ARG A 204 5.60 13.03 -6.69
C ARG A 204 4.74 14.04 -7.44
N LYS A 205 3.80 14.65 -6.72
CA LYS A 205 2.93 15.71 -7.18
C LYS A 205 2.87 16.84 -6.16
N GLU A 206 2.83 18.08 -6.58
CA GLU A 206 2.48 19.25 -5.75
C GLU A 206 0.95 19.31 -5.62
N ILE A 207 0.43 19.70 -4.42
CA ILE A 207 -0.99 19.68 -4.12
C ILE A 207 -1.47 20.98 -3.45
#